data_546b45767db4dc60f14a4a65ff46b6b9
#
_entry.id   546b45767db4dc60f14a4a65ff46b6b9
#
_cell.length_a   1.000
_cell.length_b   1.000
_cell.length_c   1.000
_cell.angle_alpha   90.00
_cell.angle_beta   90.00
_cell.angle_gamma   90.00
#
_symmetry.space_group_name_H-M   'P 1'
#
loop_
_entity.id
_entity.type
_entity.pdbx_description
1 polymer ?
#
loop_
_entity_poly.entity_id
_entity_poly.type
_entity_poly.pdbx_seq_one_letter_code
_entity_poly.pdbx_strand_id
1 'polypeptide(L)'
;MQLLEIVRGAKTAKDVLATSIQIGRKIGKKPVVSGVCDGFIGNRMLYPYRVAADQLVLAGASPSQVDKALENFGMAMGPYRVGDLAGLDIGWAIRKRKAAENPSVPYEPVIADKLCEAGRYGQKTGMGWYKYEAGNRQPIVDPVVEQIIDDFRKAKGIEPRQFSEAEIVQRCLYALVNEGAKILEEGIALRASDIDVVYLYGYGFPAYRGGPMNYAQQVGLFNVVRSMQRYARESADAAAFWQVAPLLAKHAESGEPLK
;
A
#
# COMPACT_ATOMS: atom_id res chain seq x y z
N MET A 1 3.77 -1.74 -18.12
CA MET A 1 2.89 -2.40 -17.14
C MET A 1 1.90 -3.28 -17.88
N GLN A 2 1.74 -4.53 -17.45
CA GLN A 2 0.85 -5.49 -18.11
C GLN A 2 -0.58 -5.45 -17.54
N LEU A 3 -0.78 -4.96 -16.32
CA LEU A 3 -2.10 -4.83 -15.71
C LEU A 3 -3.00 -3.88 -16.50
N LEU A 4 -4.28 -4.24 -16.60
CA LEU A 4 -5.38 -3.39 -17.04
C LEU A 4 -6.58 -3.63 -16.11
N GLU A 5 -6.88 -2.66 -15.23
CA GLU A 5 -8.12 -2.67 -14.46
C GLU A 5 -9.25 -2.14 -15.33
N ILE A 6 -10.29 -2.96 -15.56
CA ILE A 6 -11.50 -2.61 -16.30
C ILE A 6 -12.58 -2.30 -15.27
N VAL A 7 -12.96 -1.05 -15.17
CA VAL A 7 -13.91 -0.59 -14.17
C VAL A 7 -15.33 -0.80 -14.65
N ARG A 8 -16.09 -1.67 -13.94
CA ARG A 8 -17.49 -1.95 -14.20
C ARG A 8 -18.38 -1.02 -13.37
N GLY A 9 -18.99 -0.04 -13.98
CA GLY A 9 -20.03 0.78 -13.37
C GLY A 9 -21.40 0.08 -13.33
N ALA A 10 -22.33 0.63 -12.57
CA ALA A 10 -23.68 0.07 -12.40
C ALA A 10 -24.46 -0.10 -13.72
N LYS A 11 -24.18 0.74 -14.71
CA LYS A 11 -24.84 0.74 -16.03
C LYS A 11 -24.00 0.09 -17.13
N THR A 12 -22.85 -0.53 -16.82
CA THR A 12 -21.99 -1.17 -17.81
C THR A 12 -22.68 -2.44 -18.35
N ALA A 13 -22.98 -2.46 -19.64
CA ALA A 13 -23.58 -3.60 -20.29
C ALA A 13 -22.60 -4.80 -20.35
N LYS A 14 -23.14 -6.03 -20.35
CA LYS A 14 -22.33 -7.25 -20.30
C LYS A 14 -21.46 -7.45 -21.55
N ASP A 15 -21.98 -7.10 -22.71
CA ASP A 15 -21.30 -7.17 -24.01
C ASP A 15 -20.15 -6.15 -24.10
N VAL A 16 -20.35 -4.93 -23.57
CA VAL A 16 -19.30 -3.91 -23.47
C VAL A 16 -18.17 -4.40 -22.54
N LEU A 17 -18.51 -5.01 -21.41
CA LEU A 17 -17.52 -5.57 -20.50
C LEU A 17 -16.74 -6.71 -21.16
N ALA A 18 -17.43 -7.65 -21.83
CA ALA A 18 -16.80 -8.74 -22.55
C ALA A 18 -15.87 -8.24 -23.67
N THR A 19 -16.31 -7.24 -24.45
CA THR A 19 -15.50 -6.60 -25.49
C THR A 19 -14.26 -5.93 -24.91
N SER A 20 -14.41 -5.20 -23.79
CA SER A 20 -13.28 -4.55 -23.10
C SER A 20 -12.22 -5.56 -22.64
N ILE A 21 -12.65 -6.70 -22.10
CA ILE A 21 -11.74 -7.80 -21.70
C ILE A 21 -11.02 -8.37 -22.93
N GLN A 22 -11.74 -8.60 -24.05
CA GLN A 22 -11.14 -9.12 -25.29
C GLN A 22 -10.11 -8.14 -25.86
N ILE A 23 -10.44 -6.85 -25.90
CA ILE A 23 -9.50 -5.79 -26.34
C ILE A 23 -8.27 -5.80 -25.44
N GLY A 24 -8.44 -5.81 -24.11
CA GLY A 24 -7.33 -5.90 -23.16
C GLY A 24 -6.39 -7.05 -23.45
N ARG A 25 -6.93 -8.24 -23.68
CA ARG A 25 -6.15 -9.44 -24.06
C ARG A 25 -5.44 -9.27 -25.40
N LYS A 26 -6.16 -8.73 -26.41
CA LYS A 26 -5.62 -8.52 -27.76
C LYS A 26 -4.42 -7.56 -27.77
N ILE A 27 -4.39 -6.56 -26.92
CA ILE A 27 -3.25 -5.63 -26.77
C ILE A 27 -2.20 -6.12 -25.75
N GLY A 28 -2.22 -7.41 -25.39
CA GLY A 28 -1.19 -8.05 -24.52
C GLY A 28 -1.31 -7.69 -23.04
N LYS A 29 -2.46 -7.18 -22.57
CA LYS A 29 -2.68 -6.87 -21.16
C LYS A 29 -3.25 -8.06 -20.39
N LYS A 30 -3.18 -7.98 -19.08
CA LYS A 30 -3.84 -8.85 -18.10
C LYS A 30 -5.06 -8.10 -17.54
N PRO A 31 -6.23 -8.23 -18.15
CA PRO A 31 -7.43 -7.52 -17.73
C PRO A 31 -7.99 -8.12 -16.44
N VAL A 32 -8.29 -7.25 -15.48
CA VAL A 32 -9.02 -7.58 -14.24
C VAL A 32 -10.22 -6.64 -14.14
N VAL A 33 -11.39 -7.20 -13.81
CA VAL A 33 -12.60 -6.40 -13.63
C VAL A 33 -12.66 -5.90 -12.20
N SER A 34 -12.83 -4.59 -12.05
CA SER A 34 -13.01 -3.91 -10.77
C SER A 34 -14.40 -3.28 -10.70
N GLY A 35 -15.00 -3.25 -9.52
CA GLY A 35 -16.09 -2.35 -9.18
C GLY A 35 -15.63 -0.90 -9.08
N VAL A 36 -16.58 0.01 -8.84
CA VAL A 36 -16.29 1.45 -8.69
C VAL A 36 -16.00 1.77 -7.22
N CYS A 37 -14.79 2.20 -6.95
CA CYS A 37 -14.40 2.81 -5.68
C CYS A 37 -13.19 3.73 -5.90
N ASP A 38 -12.84 4.55 -4.90
CA ASP A 38 -11.64 5.39 -4.95
C ASP A 38 -10.38 4.48 -4.96
N GLY A 39 -9.58 4.59 -6.02
CA GLY A 39 -8.36 3.80 -6.22
C GLY A 39 -8.57 2.38 -6.76
N PHE A 40 -9.79 1.97 -7.08
CA PHE A 40 -10.15 0.64 -7.59
C PHE A 40 -9.57 -0.49 -6.71
N ILE A 41 -8.97 -1.53 -7.29
CA ILE A 41 -8.33 -2.59 -6.51
C ILE A 41 -6.91 -2.16 -6.10
N GLY A 42 -6.08 -1.85 -7.08
CA GLY A 42 -4.64 -1.72 -6.84
C GLY A 42 -4.25 -0.54 -5.97
N ASN A 43 -4.66 0.67 -6.34
CA ASN A 43 -4.32 1.88 -5.58
C ASN A 43 -5.04 1.94 -4.23
N ARG A 44 -6.26 1.39 -4.13
CA ARG A 44 -6.98 1.32 -2.86
C ARG A 44 -6.20 0.50 -1.83
N MET A 45 -5.73 -0.69 -2.21
CA MET A 45 -4.93 -1.55 -1.33
C MET A 45 -3.54 -0.96 -1.05
N LEU A 46 -2.97 -0.21 -1.98
CA LEU A 46 -1.67 0.44 -1.80
C LEU A 46 -1.70 1.49 -0.67
N TYR A 47 -2.86 2.11 -0.40
CA TYR A 47 -2.98 3.14 0.62
C TYR A 47 -2.65 2.63 2.03
N PRO A 48 -3.32 1.62 2.61
CA PRO A 48 -2.98 1.10 3.94
C PRO A 48 -1.59 0.46 3.99
N TYR A 49 -1.08 -0.12 2.90
CA TYR A 49 0.29 -0.58 2.81
C TYR A 49 1.30 0.55 3.05
N ARG A 50 1.08 1.73 2.44
CA ARG A 50 1.93 2.91 2.64
C ARG A 50 1.76 3.50 4.03
N VAL A 51 0.54 3.54 4.55
CA VAL A 51 0.28 4.00 5.94
C VAL A 51 1.03 3.13 6.93
N ALA A 52 1.03 1.80 6.76
CA ALA A 52 1.80 0.90 7.61
C ALA A 52 3.32 1.16 7.53
N ALA A 53 3.85 1.43 6.32
CA ALA A 53 5.24 1.83 6.14
C ALA A 53 5.56 3.16 6.84
N ASP A 54 4.69 4.16 6.70
CA ASP A 54 4.86 5.48 7.34
C ASP A 54 4.80 5.37 8.87
N GLN A 55 3.92 4.52 9.43
CA GLN A 55 3.89 4.22 10.87
C GLN A 55 5.20 3.57 11.35
N LEU A 56 5.79 2.66 10.57
CA LEU A 56 7.09 2.05 10.87
C LEU A 56 8.20 3.10 10.90
N VAL A 57 8.23 4.00 9.91
CA VAL A 57 9.23 5.09 9.89
C VAL A 57 8.99 6.03 11.05
N LEU A 58 7.76 6.41 11.34
CA LEU A 58 7.45 7.25 12.50
C LEU A 58 7.90 6.59 13.81
N ALA A 59 7.72 5.28 13.95
CA ALA A 59 8.07 4.52 15.16
C ALA A 59 9.55 4.11 15.26
N GLY A 60 10.42 4.44 14.29
CA GLY A 60 11.87 4.24 14.44
C GLY A 60 12.60 3.60 13.26
N ALA A 61 11.92 3.01 12.28
CA ALA A 61 12.58 2.53 11.07
C ALA A 61 13.08 3.70 10.20
N SER A 62 14.06 3.47 9.32
CA SER A 62 14.38 4.39 8.24
C SER A 62 13.63 4.01 6.95
N PRO A 63 13.39 4.98 6.03
CA PRO A 63 12.82 4.66 4.72
C PRO A 63 13.60 3.58 3.97
N SER A 64 14.95 3.64 4.03
CA SER A 64 15.83 2.66 3.39
C SER A 64 15.72 1.26 4.02
N GLN A 65 15.53 1.18 5.34
CA GLN A 65 15.30 -0.10 6.02
C GLN A 65 13.98 -0.74 5.59
N VAL A 66 12.91 0.04 5.48
CA VAL A 66 11.60 -0.45 5.04
C VAL A 66 11.65 -0.89 3.58
N ASP A 67 12.22 -0.07 2.69
CA ASP A 67 12.36 -0.42 1.27
C ASP A 67 13.18 -1.71 1.10
N LYS A 68 14.32 -1.81 1.78
CA LYS A 68 15.19 -2.99 1.71
C LYS A 68 14.51 -4.26 2.23
N ALA A 69 13.77 -4.18 3.33
CA ALA A 69 13.04 -5.32 3.88
C ALA A 69 12.02 -5.88 2.87
N LEU A 70 11.29 -5.00 2.20
CA LEU A 70 10.29 -5.38 1.20
C LEU A 70 10.92 -5.85 -0.12
N GLU A 71 12.04 -5.25 -0.54
CA GLU A 71 12.82 -5.72 -1.69
C GLU A 71 13.44 -7.10 -1.41
N ASN A 72 13.97 -7.34 -0.20
CA ASN A 72 14.46 -8.66 0.23
C ASN A 72 13.33 -9.70 0.28
N PHE A 73 12.11 -9.30 0.63
CA PHE A 73 10.93 -10.17 0.51
C PHE A 73 10.64 -10.55 -0.95
N GLY A 74 11.05 -9.74 -1.92
CA GLY A 74 10.90 -9.97 -3.36
C GLY A 74 10.05 -8.93 -4.08
N MET A 75 9.59 -7.86 -3.41
CA MET A 75 8.93 -6.75 -4.10
C MET A 75 9.91 -6.10 -5.09
N ALA A 76 9.41 -5.73 -6.26
CA ALA A 76 10.25 -5.10 -7.29
C ALA A 76 10.86 -3.77 -6.83
N MET A 77 10.21 -3.09 -5.89
CA MET A 77 10.64 -1.80 -5.35
C MET A 77 9.94 -1.55 -4.01
N GLY A 78 10.65 -0.95 -3.05
CA GLY A 78 10.08 -0.55 -1.77
C GLY A 78 9.17 0.67 -1.89
N PRO A 79 8.28 0.93 -0.89
CA PRO A 79 7.21 1.94 -0.96
C PRO A 79 7.72 3.37 -1.11
N TYR A 80 8.86 3.70 -0.53
CA TYR A 80 9.44 5.06 -0.61
C TYR A 80 10.08 5.33 -1.97
N ARG A 81 10.74 4.33 -2.54
CA ARG A 81 11.24 4.39 -3.93
C ARG A 81 10.10 4.48 -4.95
N VAL A 82 9.01 3.73 -4.74
CA VAL A 82 7.78 3.85 -5.55
C VAL A 82 7.18 5.24 -5.41
N GLY A 83 7.13 5.79 -4.19
CA GLY A 83 6.66 7.15 -3.94
C GLY A 83 7.47 8.19 -4.71
N ASP A 84 8.79 8.11 -4.67
CA ASP A 84 9.70 9.02 -5.38
C ASP A 84 9.59 8.88 -6.91
N LEU A 85 9.35 7.65 -7.41
CA LEU A 85 9.14 7.40 -8.84
C LEU A 85 7.82 8.00 -9.33
N ALA A 86 6.75 7.85 -8.57
CA ALA A 86 5.42 8.35 -8.93
C ALA A 86 5.29 9.87 -8.77
N GLY A 87 5.95 10.43 -7.76
CA GLY A 87 5.87 11.82 -7.34
C GLY A 87 5.02 12.00 -6.08
N LEU A 88 5.63 12.54 -5.03
CA LEU A 88 5.00 12.73 -3.72
C LEU A 88 3.87 13.77 -3.73
N ASP A 89 3.91 14.71 -4.67
CA ASP A 89 2.87 15.73 -4.89
C ASP A 89 1.51 15.13 -5.23
N ILE A 90 1.45 13.96 -5.87
CA ILE A 90 0.20 13.26 -6.17
C ILE A 90 -0.50 12.87 -4.86
N GLY A 91 0.22 12.21 -3.97
CA GLY A 91 -0.30 11.83 -2.64
C GLY A 91 -0.67 13.04 -1.78
N TRP A 92 0.14 14.11 -1.86
CA TRP A 92 -0.11 15.37 -1.17
C TRP A 92 -1.40 16.05 -1.65
N ALA A 93 -1.62 16.11 -2.97
CA ALA A 93 -2.85 16.64 -3.56
C ALA A 93 -4.09 15.83 -3.10
N ILE A 94 -4.00 14.49 -3.07
CA ILE A 94 -5.08 13.62 -2.59
C ILE A 94 -5.40 13.89 -1.12
N ARG A 95 -4.39 14.00 -0.23
CA ARG A 95 -4.61 14.29 1.19
C ARG A 95 -5.25 15.67 1.39
N LYS A 96 -4.78 16.69 0.69
CA LYS A 96 -5.40 18.04 0.74
C LYS A 96 -6.84 18.04 0.24
N ARG A 97 -7.15 17.32 -0.84
CA ARG A 97 -8.51 17.17 -1.34
C ARG A 97 -9.41 16.51 -0.29
N LYS A 98 -8.99 15.37 0.27
CA LYS A 98 -9.77 14.66 1.30
C LYS A 98 -10.00 15.50 2.56
N ALA A 99 -9.02 16.29 2.97
CA ALA A 99 -9.18 17.22 4.08
C ALA A 99 -10.21 18.32 3.77
N ALA A 100 -10.21 18.86 2.56
CA ALA A 100 -11.20 19.85 2.13
C ALA A 100 -12.62 19.28 2.02
N GLU A 101 -12.75 18.01 1.63
CA GLU A 101 -14.04 17.29 1.57
C GLU A 101 -14.61 16.99 2.97
N ASN A 102 -13.77 16.94 4.00
CA ASN A 102 -14.19 16.67 5.39
C ASN A 102 -13.60 17.68 6.40
N PRO A 103 -14.04 18.94 6.36
CA PRO A 103 -13.47 20.02 7.16
C PRO A 103 -13.70 19.87 8.68
N SER A 104 -14.59 18.97 9.09
CA SER A 104 -14.84 18.66 10.51
C SER A 104 -13.72 17.82 11.15
N VAL A 105 -12.87 17.19 10.35
CA VAL A 105 -11.73 16.41 10.82
C VAL A 105 -10.45 17.23 10.62
N PRO A 106 -9.73 17.59 11.68
CA PRO A 106 -8.46 18.30 11.55
C PRO A 106 -7.47 17.54 10.66
N TYR A 107 -6.85 18.26 9.73
CA TYR A 107 -5.80 17.68 8.90
C TYR A 107 -4.53 17.46 9.72
N GLU A 108 -4.12 16.21 9.86
CA GLU A 108 -2.84 15.87 10.46
C GLU A 108 -1.76 15.70 9.38
N PRO A 109 -0.74 16.59 9.35
CA PRO A 109 0.37 16.45 8.42
C PRO A 109 1.13 15.15 8.64
N VAL A 110 1.61 14.54 7.56
CA VAL A 110 2.52 13.40 7.57
C VAL A 110 3.93 13.81 7.12
N ILE A 111 4.92 12.98 7.36
CA ILE A 111 6.33 13.27 6.98
C ILE A 111 6.44 13.62 5.49
N ALA A 112 5.70 12.92 4.62
CA ALA A 112 5.68 13.20 3.18
C ALA A 112 5.20 14.62 2.83
N ASP A 113 4.36 15.25 3.66
CA ASP A 113 3.93 16.64 3.45
C ASP A 113 5.09 17.60 3.69
N LYS A 114 5.90 17.35 4.73
CA LYS A 114 7.11 18.13 5.01
C LYS A 114 8.13 18.05 3.88
N LEU A 115 8.26 16.87 3.25
CA LEU A 115 9.07 16.72 2.05
C LEU A 115 8.52 17.57 0.89
N CYS A 116 7.20 17.52 0.67
CA CYS A 116 6.55 18.32 -0.39
C CYS A 116 6.66 19.83 -0.13
N GLU A 117 6.49 20.29 1.12
CA GLU A 117 6.68 21.67 1.53
C GLU A 117 8.12 22.17 1.24
N ALA A 118 9.10 21.26 1.34
CA ALA A 118 10.51 21.53 0.99
C ALA A 118 10.81 21.37 -0.53
N GLY A 119 9.79 21.23 -1.39
CA GLY A 119 9.96 21.07 -2.84
C GLY A 119 10.49 19.70 -3.27
N ARG A 120 10.46 18.71 -2.39
CA ARG A 120 10.99 17.35 -2.61
C ARG A 120 9.87 16.45 -3.12
N TYR A 121 9.69 16.42 -4.45
CA TYR A 121 8.60 15.67 -5.08
C TYR A 121 9.01 14.29 -5.63
N GLY A 122 10.24 13.86 -5.40
CA GLY A 122 10.76 12.59 -5.88
C GLY A 122 11.73 12.75 -7.07
N GLN A 123 11.84 11.70 -7.88
CA GLN A 123 12.83 11.66 -8.99
C GLN A 123 12.70 12.83 -9.95
N LYS A 124 11.51 13.33 -10.21
CA LYS A 124 11.27 14.46 -11.13
C LYS A 124 11.88 15.79 -10.67
N THR A 125 12.15 15.93 -9.38
CA THR A 125 12.85 17.10 -8.79
C THR A 125 14.26 16.74 -8.30
N GLY A 126 14.76 15.53 -8.62
CA GLY A 126 16.05 15.05 -8.16
C GLY A 126 16.09 14.67 -6.68
N MET A 127 15.01 14.88 -5.93
CA MET A 127 14.93 14.58 -4.51
C MET A 127 13.49 14.34 -4.03
N GLY A 128 13.33 13.40 -3.13
CA GLY A 128 12.11 13.05 -2.43
C GLY A 128 12.45 12.47 -1.07
N TRP A 129 12.09 11.23 -0.79
CA TRP A 129 12.60 10.44 0.31
C TRP A 129 14.11 10.16 0.19
N TYR A 130 14.60 10.15 -1.05
CA TYR A 130 16.01 9.98 -1.39
C TYR A 130 16.47 11.13 -2.28
N LYS A 131 17.79 11.24 -2.44
CA LYS A 131 18.40 12.03 -3.50
C LYS A 131 18.67 11.15 -4.72
N TYR A 132 18.66 11.78 -5.90
CA TYR A 132 18.95 11.16 -7.19
C TYR A 132 19.92 12.03 -7.98
N GLU A 133 20.93 11.41 -8.56
CA GLU A 133 21.82 12.08 -9.51
C GLU A 133 21.18 12.14 -10.89
N ALA A 134 21.51 13.15 -11.65
CA ALA A 134 20.99 13.33 -13.01
C ALA A 134 21.31 12.10 -13.88
N GLY A 135 20.27 11.48 -14.47
CA GLY A 135 20.40 10.28 -15.29
C GLY A 135 20.54 8.97 -14.51
N ASN A 136 20.64 9.01 -13.19
CA ASN A 136 20.74 7.83 -12.33
C ASN A 136 19.49 7.67 -11.46
N ARG A 137 18.86 6.48 -11.47
CA ARG A 137 17.67 6.16 -10.67
C ARG A 137 18.01 5.47 -9.34
N GLN A 138 19.29 5.33 -9.00
CA GLN A 138 19.69 4.73 -7.73
C GLN A 138 19.42 5.72 -6.60
N PRO A 139 18.69 5.30 -5.55
CA PRO A 139 18.38 6.15 -4.41
C PRO A 139 19.65 6.37 -3.56
N ILE A 140 19.88 7.59 -3.15
CA ILE A 140 20.94 7.98 -2.22
C ILE A 140 20.26 8.47 -0.94
N VAL A 141 20.62 7.86 0.19
CA VAL A 141 20.11 8.30 1.50
C VAL A 141 20.51 9.76 1.75
N ASP A 142 19.56 10.55 2.21
CA ASP A 142 19.75 11.97 2.42
C ASP A 142 19.59 12.32 3.92
N PRO A 143 20.64 12.81 4.59
CA PRO A 143 20.57 13.22 5.98
C PRO A 143 19.50 14.29 6.29
N VAL A 144 19.13 15.10 5.29
CA VAL A 144 18.03 16.07 5.43
C VAL A 144 16.70 15.37 5.70
N VAL A 145 16.46 14.25 5.06
CA VAL A 145 15.23 13.45 5.28
C VAL A 145 15.25 12.83 6.67
N GLU A 146 16.39 12.31 7.09
CA GLU A 146 16.55 11.75 8.44
C GLU A 146 16.27 12.82 9.51
N GLN A 147 16.79 14.04 9.32
CA GLN A 147 16.51 15.16 10.21
C GLN A 147 15.02 15.53 10.25
N ILE A 148 14.35 15.59 9.09
CA ILE A 148 12.89 15.85 9.00
C ILE A 148 12.11 14.78 9.79
N ILE A 149 12.49 13.52 9.66
CA ILE A 149 11.85 12.39 10.37
C ILE A 149 12.07 12.55 11.89
N ASP A 150 13.27 12.85 12.32
CA ASP A 150 13.60 13.00 13.74
C ASP A 150 12.90 14.20 14.37
N ASP A 151 12.82 15.32 13.67
CA ASP A 151 12.07 16.50 14.13
C ASP A 151 10.57 16.20 14.24
N PHE A 152 10.03 15.41 13.30
CA PHE A 152 8.63 14.99 13.32
C PHE A 152 8.35 14.05 14.50
N ARG A 153 9.25 13.10 14.80
CA ARG A 153 9.17 12.20 15.96
C ARG A 153 9.21 13.00 17.27
N LYS A 154 10.17 13.93 17.40
CA LYS A 154 10.30 14.80 18.59
C LYS A 154 9.04 15.64 18.81
N ALA A 155 8.49 16.23 17.75
CA ALA A 155 7.28 17.02 17.85
C ALA A 155 6.06 16.20 18.31
N LYS A 156 6.02 14.91 18.01
CA LYS A 156 4.97 13.97 18.46
C LYS A 156 5.31 13.23 19.76
N GLY A 157 6.49 13.46 20.36
CA GLY A 157 6.93 12.76 21.57
C GLY A 157 7.13 11.26 21.40
N ILE A 158 7.51 10.83 20.18
CA ILE A 158 7.67 9.40 19.84
C ILE A 158 9.12 8.97 20.10
N GLU A 159 9.27 7.99 20.98
CA GLU A 159 10.54 7.30 21.21
C GLU A 159 10.76 6.22 20.13
N PRO A 160 11.84 6.31 19.33
CA PRO A 160 12.08 5.36 18.26
C PRO A 160 12.46 3.98 18.81
N ARG A 161 11.94 2.92 18.17
CA ARG A 161 12.35 1.53 18.43
C ARG A 161 12.91 0.86 17.18
N GLN A 162 13.58 -0.26 17.38
CA GLN A 162 14.06 -1.08 16.27
C GLN A 162 12.98 -2.03 15.78
N PHE A 163 13.05 -2.36 14.49
CA PHE A 163 12.20 -3.30 13.81
C PHE A 163 13.02 -4.37 13.10
N SER A 164 12.59 -5.62 13.17
CA SER A 164 13.14 -6.68 12.33
C SER A 164 12.57 -6.58 10.90
N GLU A 165 13.31 -7.09 9.91
CA GLU A 165 12.80 -7.19 8.53
C GLU A 165 11.46 -7.96 8.48
N ALA A 166 11.35 -9.04 9.24
CA ALA A 166 10.12 -9.84 9.31
C ALA A 166 8.92 -9.02 9.81
N GLU A 167 9.09 -8.18 10.83
CA GLU A 167 8.03 -7.32 11.34
C GLU A 167 7.64 -6.24 10.32
N ILE A 168 8.61 -5.62 9.64
CA ILE A 168 8.38 -4.64 8.58
C ILE A 168 7.51 -5.26 7.47
N VAL A 169 7.93 -6.42 6.95
CA VAL A 169 7.19 -7.14 5.91
C VAL A 169 5.78 -7.50 6.37
N GLN A 170 5.63 -8.04 7.57
CA GLN A 170 4.33 -8.41 8.11
C GLN A 170 3.39 -7.21 8.21
N ARG A 171 3.82 -6.10 8.78
CA ARG A 171 2.96 -4.92 8.93
C ARG A 171 2.51 -4.39 7.58
N CYS A 172 3.42 -4.23 6.64
CA CYS A 172 3.06 -3.72 5.31
C CYS A 172 2.13 -4.68 4.57
N LEU A 173 2.44 -5.98 4.53
CA LEU A 173 1.65 -6.94 3.77
C LEU A 173 0.31 -7.28 4.42
N TYR A 174 0.23 -7.32 5.76
CA TYR A 174 -1.03 -7.62 6.42
C TYR A 174 -2.03 -6.46 6.32
N ALA A 175 -1.55 -5.21 6.30
CA ALA A 175 -2.38 -4.06 5.98
C ALA A 175 -2.93 -4.15 4.55
N LEU A 176 -2.09 -4.55 3.59
CA LEU A 176 -2.48 -4.80 2.20
C LEU A 176 -3.55 -5.88 2.09
N VAL A 177 -3.33 -7.03 2.74
CA VAL A 177 -4.25 -8.18 2.74
C VAL A 177 -5.59 -7.85 3.39
N ASN A 178 -5.56 -7.10 4.50
CA ASN A 178 -6.77 -6.67 5.17
C ASN A 178 -7.67 -5.82 4.28
N GLU A 179 -7.08 -4.87 3.54
CA GLU A 179 -7.83 -4.08 2.57
C GLU A 179 -8.32 -4.92 1.39
N GLY A 180 -7.52 -5.91 0.94
CA GLY A 180 -7.96 -6.89 -0.06
C GLY A 180 -9.20 -7.68 0.37
N ALA A 181 -9.27 -8.07 1.65
CA ALA A 181 -10.45 -8.74 2.19
C ALA A 181 -11.69 -7.83 2.19
N LYS A 182 -11.55 -6.54 2.51
CA LYS A 182 -12.66 -5.56 2.40
C LYS A 182 -13.11 -5.38 0.96
N ILE A 183 -12.19 -5.30 0.01
CA ILE A 183 -12.47 -5.20 -1.43
C ILE A 183 -13.28 -6.41 -1.93
N LEU A 184 -12.97 -7.61 -1.44
CA LEU A 184 -13.74 -8.84 -1.74
C LEU A 184 -15.14 -8.77 -1.10
N GLU A 185 -15.23 -8.41 0.15
CA GLU A 185 -16.51 -8.32 0.88
C GLU A 185 -17.47 -7.30 0.23
N GLU A 186 -16.94 -6.19 -0.27
CA GLU A 186 -17.70 -5.16 -0.99
C GLU A 186 -18.00 -5.52 -2.44
N GLY A 187 -17.48 -6.64 -2.99
CA GLY A 187 -17.66 -7.04 -4.37
C GLY A 187 -16.96 -6.14 -5.40
N ILE A 188 -15.98 -5.36 -4.96
CA ILE A 188 -15.10 -4.55 -5.84
C ILE A 188 -14.18 -5.46 -6.66
N ALA A 189 -13.57 -6.46 -6.05
CA ALA A 189 -12.98 -7.61 -6.72
C ALA A 189 -13.90 -8.82 -6.56
N LEU A 190 -13.98 -9.65 -7.58
CA LEU A 190 -14.86 -10.83 -7.57
C LEU A 190 -14.21 -12.04 -6.91
N ARG A 191 -12.88 -12.11 -6.95
CA ARG A 191 -12.08 -13.24 -6.45
C ARG A 191 -10.77 -12.76 -5.84
N ALA A 192 -10.26 -13.48 -4.86
CA ALA A 192 -8.94 -13.25 -4.29
C ALA A 192 -7.83 -13.30 -5.35
N SER A 193 -7.96 -14.23 -6.33
CA SER A 193 -7.03 -14.35 -7.46
C SER A 193 -7.03 -13.13 -8.39
N ASP A 194 -8.12 -12.38 -8.49
CA ASP A 194 -8.15 -11.13 -9.26
C ASP A 194 -7.25 -10.08 -8.60
N ILE A 195 -7.27 -10.00 -7.28
CA ILE A 195 -6.36 -9.14 -6.50
C ILE A 195 -4.90 -9.57 -6.69
N ASP A 196 -4.64 -10.88 -6.65
CA ASP A 196 -3.30 -11.41 -6.87
C ASP A 196 -2.76 -11.02 -8.25
N VAL A 197 -3.58 -11.14 -9.30
CA VAL A 197 -3.23 -10.71 -10.67
C VAL A 197 -2.93 -9.22 -10.74
N VAL A 198 -3.71 -8.37 -10.06
CA VAL A 198 -3.45 -6.93 -9.98
C VAL A 198 -2.03 -6.67 -9.43
N TYR A 199 -1.68 -7.32 -8.34
CA TYR A 199 -0.40 -7.10 -7.68
C TYR A 199 0.79 -7.70 -8.42
N LEU A 200 0.62 -8.86 -9.05
CA LEU A 200 1.67 -9.51 -9.86
C LEU A 200 2.02 -8.69 -11.11
N TYR A 201 1.03 -8.12 -11.78
CA TYR A 201 1.23 -7.46 -13.08
C TYR A 201 1.22 -5.93 -13.04
N GLY A 202 0.84 -5.35 -11.91
CA GLY A 202 0.76 -3.89 -11.74
C GLY A 202 1.65 -3.30 -10.65
N TYR A 203 1.92 -4.06 -9.58
CA TYR A 203 2.53 -3.52 -8.36
C TYR A 203 3.84 -4.21 -7.95
N GLY A 204 4.36 -5.11 -8.79
CA GLY A 204 5.66 -5.72 -8.59
C GLY A 204 5.73 -6.70 -7.42
N PHE A 205 4.62 -7.33 -7.07
CA PHE A 205 4.61 -8.42 -6.09
C PHE A 205 5.36 -9.64 -6.65
N PRO A 206 6.18 -10.36 -5.85
CA PRO A 206 7.00 -11.46 -6.35
C PRO A 206 6.14 -12.63 -6.86
N ALA A 207 6.32 -13.01 -8.13
CA ALA A 207 5.50 -14.01 -8.82
C ALA A 207 5.54 -15.39 -8.14
N TYR A 208 6.68 -15.78 -7.59
CA TYR A 208 6.84 -17.07 -6.90
C TYR A 208 6.05 -17.17 -5.59
N ARG A 209 5.50 -16.08 -5.08
CA ARG A 209 4.61 -16.04 -3.92
C ARG A 209 3.13 -16.00 -4.30
N GLY A 210 2.79 -15.88 -5.59
CA GLY A 210 1.44 -15.99 -6.14
C GLY A 210 0.51 -14.81 -5.91
N GLY A 211 0.99 -13.71 -5.33
CA GLY A 211 0.19 -12.53 -5.00
C GLY A 211 -0.12 -12.39 -3.50
N PRO A 212 -0.65 -11.23 -3.05
CA PRO A 212 -0.82 -10.93 -1.63
C PRO A 212 -1.87 -11.82 -0.93
N MET A 213 -2.98 -12.15 -1.61
CA MET A 213 -4.04 -12.98 -1.01
C MET A 213 -3.58 -14.43 -0.92
N ASN A 214 -2.95 -14.96 -1.98
CA ASN A 214 -2.34 -16.28 -1.97
C ASN A 214 -1.23 -16.38 -0.90
N TYR A 215 -0.37 -15.37 -0.77
CA TYR A 215 0.66 -15.33 0.28
C TYR A 215 0.05 -15.39 1.68
N ALA A 216 -1.01 -14.60 1.94
CA ALA A 216 -1.70 -14.65 3.23
C ALA A 216 -2.27 -16.02 3.57
N GLN A 217 -2.79 -16.76 2.58
CA GLN A 217 -3.27 -18.13 2.75
C GLN A 217 -2.13 -19.09 3.09
N GLN A 218 -0.97 -18.95 2.43
CA GLN A 218 0.21 -19.77 2.73
C GLN A 218 0.76 -19.53 4.13
N VAL A 219 0.76 -18.27 4.61
CA VAL A 219 1.10 -17.92 6.00
C VAL A 219 0.08 -18.47 6.99
N GLY A 220 -1.15 -18.64 6.55
CA GLY A 220 -2.32 -18.98 7.35
C GLY A 220 -3.05 -17.73 7.84
N LEU A 221 -4.33 -17.60 7.46
CA LEU A 221 -5.15 -16.42 7.77
C LEU A 221 -5.28 -16.18 9.28
N PHE A 222 -5.31 -17.25 10.08
CA PHE A 222 -5.28 -17.17 11.56
C PHE A 222 -4.03 -16.42 12.07
N ASN A 223 -2.85 -16.72 11.50
CA ASN A 223 -1.60 -16.07 11.89
C ASN A 223 -1.59 -14.59 11.49
N VAL A 224 -2.16 -14.26 10.34
CA VAL A 224 -2.33 -12.88 9.86
C VAL A 224 -3.21 -12.11 10.84
N VAL A 225 -4.41 -12.61 11.13
CA VAL A 225 -5.37 -11.99 12.05
C VAL A 225 -4.80 -11.84 13.46
N ARG A 226 -4.17 -12.88 13.99
CA ARG A 226 -3.52 -12.84 15.32
C ARG A 226 -2.43 -11.76 15.40
N SER A 227 -1.66 -11.60 14.34
CA SER A 227 -0.62 -10.56 14.27
C SER A 227 -1.23 -9.16 14.23
N MET A 228 -2.28 -8.95 13.42
CA MET A 228 -3.02 -7.69 13.36
C MET A 228 -3.63 -7.33 14.71
N GLN A 229 -4.25 -8.28 15.41
CA GLN A 229 -4.80 -8.08 16.75
C GLN A 229 -3.72 -7.72 17.79
N ARG A 230 -2.51 -8.26 17.64
CA ARG A 230 -1.37 -7.87 18.47
C ARG A 230 -0.96 -6.43 18.20
N TYR A 231 -0.85 -6.02 16.94
CA TYR A 231 -0.53 -4.64 16.57
C TYR A 231 -1.60 -3.65 17.02
N ALA A 232 -2.87 -4.02 16.94
CA ALA A 232 -3.99 -3.20 17.42
C ALA A 232 -3.92 -2.81 18.91
N ARG A 233 -3.19 -3.59 19.72
CA ARG A 233 -3.03 -3.32 21.16
C ARG A 233 -1.94 -2.30 21.50
N GLU A 234 -1.19 -1.83 20.52
CA GLU A 234 -0.05 -0.94 20.75
C GLU A 234 -0.49 0.48 21.10
N SER A 235 -1.60 0.97 20.54
CA SER A 235 -2.21 2.29 20.84
C SER A 235 -3.65 2.36 20.36
N ALA A 236 -4.38 3.42 20.72
CA ALA A 236 -5.74 3.68 20.23
C ALA A 236 -5.75 3.86 18.69
N ASP A 237 -4.78 4.61 18.15
CA ASP A 237 -4.66 4.81 16.69
C ASP A 237 -4.32 3.49 15.98
N ALA A 238 -3.46 2.66 16.58
CA ALA A 238 -3.17 1.32 16.08
C ALA A 238 -4.41 0.44 16.09
N ALA A 239 -5.26 0.51 17.13
CA ALA A 239 -6.51 -0.24 17.21
C ALA A 239 -7.45 0.11 16.03
N ALA A 240 -7.56 1.39 15.69
CA ALA A 240 -8.38 1.84 14.56
C ALA A 240 -7.80 1.36 13.21
N PHE A 241 -6.49 1.47 13.03
CA PHE A 241 -5.83 1.05 11.79
C PHE A 241 -5.85 -0.47 11.57
N TRP A 242 -5.60 -1.25 12.64
CA TRP A 242 -5.51 -2.71 12.59
C TRP A 242 -6.86 -3.42 12.80
N GLN A 243 -7.97 -2.73 12.62
CA GLN A 243 -9.28 -3.36 12.64
C GLN A 243 -9.37 -4.43 11.54
N VAL A 244 -9.56 -5.68 11.96
CA VAL A 244 -9.62 -6.83 11.05
C VAL A 244 -10.91 -6.77 10.22
N ALA A 245 -10.79 -6.94 8.90
CA ALA A 245 -11.94 -7.05 8.01
C ALA A 245 -12.80 -8.26 8.39
N PRO A 246 -14.15 -8.13 8.46
CA PRO A 246 -15.03 -9.23 8.87
C PRO A 246 -14.84 -10.49 8.05
N LEU A 247 -14.70 -10.36 6.73
CA LEU A 247 -14.44 -11.49 5.84
C LEU A 247 -13.12 -12.20 6.20
N LEU A 248 -12.05 -11.45 6.48
CA LEU A 248 -10.75 -12.02 6.87
C LEU A 248 -10.85 -12.76 8.21
N ALA A 249 -11.54 -12.18 9.19
CA ALA A 249 -11.78 -12.82 10.49
C ALA A 249 -12.54 -14.14 10.34
N LYS A 250 -13.63 -14.13 9.58
CA LYS A 250 -14.45 -15.31 9.30
C LYS A 250 -13.62 -16.45 8.69
N HIS A 251 -12.81 -16.16 7.67
CA HIS A 251 -11.99 -17.17 7.01
C HIS A 251 -10.82 -17.65 7.90
N ALA A 252 -10.30 -16.78 8.78
CA ALA A 252 -9.31 -17.17 9.78
C ALA A 252 -9.86 -18.14 10.83
N GLU A 253 -11.13 -17.98 11.21
CA GLU A 253 -11.82 -18.86 12.17
C GLU A 253 -12.24 -20.20 11.54
N SER A 254 -12.77 -20.17 10.32
CA SER A 254 -13.23 -21.40 9.64
C SER A 254 -12.11 -22.24 9.04
N GLY A 255 -10.93 -21.65 8.80
CA GLY A 255 -9.84 -22.28 8.04
C GLY A 255 -10.08 -22.39 6.56
N GLU A 256 -11.22 -21.88 6.04
CA GLU A 256 -11.52 -21.88 4.62
C GLU A 256 -10.69 -20.81 3.87
N PRO A 257 -10.26 -21.09 2.62
CA PRO A 257 -9.52 -20.12 1.82
C PRO A 257 -10.41 -18.94 1.38
N LEU A 258 -9.85 -17.76 1.26
CA LEU A 258 -10.47 -16.64 0.56
C LEU A 258 -10.63 -17.00 -0.92
N LYS A 259 -11.83 -16.90 -1.45
CA LYS A 259 -12.16 -17.25 -2.84
C LYS A 259 -12.27 -16.03 -3.75
#